data_c063e3f240ad982c1279e5e4be7f4748
#
_entry.id   c063e3f240ad982c1279e5e4be7f4748
#
_cell.length_a   1.000
_cell.length_b   1.000
_cell.length_c   1.000
_cell.angle_alpha   90.00
_cell.angle_beta   90.00
_cell.angle_gamma   90.00
#
_symmetry.space_group_name_H-M   'P 1'
#
loop_
_entity.id
_entity.type
_entity.pdbx_description
1 polymer ?
#
loop_
_entity_poly.entity_id
_entity_poly.type
_entity_poly.pdbx_seq_one_letter_code
_entity_poly.pdbx_strand_id
1 'polypeptide(L)'
;LLNGELRNPENKSQRALYDAMKEIKLRIDTIENKLDFLKAIEKLEVMEFVEDSEGDAIRIFQTVNDRGKALSNTEKIKSLLIYFSNKYLQKKYDDKINDAFSNIFELYDDIKQAGENLNITLFKNKEFNEDNIMRYHFIAYFNDNYDPTPSYILKHLKDVLTEFRTSQAYDKIEKFISNYIQTLESFFTSLKKILSRANTNEKYFKIFSILQLSATLYPLTVKLETLDKLDENYKI
;
A
#
# COMPACT_ATOMS: atom_id res chain seq x y z
N LEU A 1 -13.36 13.41 17.94
CA LEU A 1 -13.88 12.06 18.27
C LEU A 1 -14.08 11.85 19.78
N LEU A 2 -13.22 12.40 20.62
CA LEU A 2 -13.32 12.26 22.10
C LEU A 2 -14.52 12.99 22.72
N ASN A 3 -15.10 13.97 22.02
CA ASN A 3 -16.23 14.78 22.50
C ASN A 3 -17.61 14.30 22.02
N GLY A 4 -17.71 13.10 21.45
CA GLY A 4 -19.01 12.48 21.08
C GLY A 4 -19.66 12.99 19.79
N GLU A 5 -19.15 14.02 19.13
CA GLU A 5 -19.64 14.51 17.86
C GLU A 5 -18.99 13.76 16.68
N LEU A 6 -19.79 12.99 15.94
CA LEU A 6 -19.38 12.37 14.70
C LEU A 6 -19.43 13.43 13.58
N ARG A 7 -18.28 13.94 13.17
CA ARG A 7 -18.16 14.81 12.00
C ARG A 7 -18.30 13.97 10.71
N ASN A 8 -18.81 14.58 9.65
CA ASN A 8 -18.87 13.92 8.35
C ASN A 8 -17.46 13.55 7.87
N PRO A 9 -17.25 12.30 7.45
CA PRO A 9 -15.94 11.85 7.00
C PRO A 9 -15.57 12.48 5.65
N GLU A 10 -14.34 12.97 5.54
CA GLU A 10 -13.80 13.62 4.34
C GLU A 10 -13.05 12.63 3.44
N ASN A 11 -12.57 11.52 4.01
CA ASN A 11 -11.85 10.48 3.29
C ASN A 11 -12.26 9.08 3.73
N LYS A 12 -11.78 8.04 3.02
CA LYS A 12 -12.15 6.65 3.26
C LYS A 12 -11.78 6.15 4.65
N SER A 13 -10.59 6.53 5.16
CA SER A 13 -10.14 6.12 6.50
C SER A 13 -11.02 6.74 7.59
N GLN A 14 -11.40 8.02 7.44
CA GLN A 14 -12.34 8.67 8.34
C GLN A 14 -13.74 8.04 8.25
N ARG A 15 -14.16 7.63 7.05
CA ARG A 15 -15.42 6.91 6.86
C ARG A 15 -15.42 5.56 7.57
N ALA A 16 -14.33 4.78 7.43
CA ALA A 16 -14.20 3.50 8.13
C ALA A 16 -14.26 3.66 9.66
N LEU A 17 -13.62 4.69 10.21
CA LEU A 17 -13.70 5.02 11.63
C LEU A 17 -15.11 5.48 12.03
N TYR A 18 -15.76 6.29 11.20
CA TYR A 18 -17.13 6.74 11.42
C TYR A 18 -18.11 5.55 11.47
N ASP A 19 -18.02 4.64 10.50
CA ASP A 19 -18.87 3.46 10.40
C ASP A 19 -18.61 2.51 11.57
N ALA A 20 -17.35 2.29 11.96
CA ALA A 20 -16.96 1.51 13.14
C ALA A 20 -17.55 2.12 14.43
N MET A 21 -17.46 3.44 14.63
CA MET A 21 -18.02 4.12 15.79
C MET A 21 -19.54 4.01 15.83
N LYS A 22 -20.20 4.09 14.68
CA LYS A 22 -21.65 3.91 14.57
C LYS A 22 -22.05 2.49 14.96
N GLU A 23 -21.35 1.49 14.44
CA GLU A 23 -21.59 0.08 14.77
C GLU A 23 -21.35 -0.20 16.28
N ILE A 24 -20.28 0.33 16.84
CA ILE A 24 -19.98 0.21 18.29
C ILE A 24 -21.10 0.82 19.13
N LYS A 25 -21.58 2.01 18.76
CA LYS A 25 -22.71 2.65 19.48
C LYS A 25 -23.97 1.76 19.44
N LEU A 26 -24.33 1.24 18.27
CA LEU A 26 -25.47 0.34 18.13
C LEU A 26 -25.32 -0.92 19.02
N ARG A 27 -24.15 -1.53 19.06
CA ARG A 27 -23.88 -2.70 19.90
C ARG A 27 -23.92 -2.38 21.38
N ILE A 28 -23.35 -1.25 21.81
CA ILE A 28 -23.41 -0.82 23.21
C ILE A 28 -24.86 -0.60 23.66
N ASP A 29 -25.71 -0.08 22.77
CA ASP A 29 -27.13 0.14 23.09
C ASP A 29 -27.91 -1.17 23.28
N THR A 30 -27.47 -2.28 22.69
CA THR A 30 -28.07 -3.62 22.87
C THR A 30 -27.58 -4.36 24.13
N ILE A 31 -26.59 -3.83 24.84
CA ILE A 31 -26.07 -4.45 26.06
C ILE A 31 -27.03 -4.20 27.22
N GLU A 32 -27.65 -5.28 27.73
CA GLU A 32 -28.61 -5.21 28.83
C GLU A 32 -27.96 -4.72 30.13
N ASN A 33 -26.77 -5.22 30.47
CA ASN A 33 -26.04 -4.84 31.69
C ASN A 33 -24.74 -4.08 31.36
N LYS A 34 -24.90 -2.76 31.13
CA LYS A 34 -23.77 -1.86 30.82
C LYS A 34 -22.73 -1.79 31.93
N LEU A 35 -23.17 -1.97 33.20
CA LEU A 35 -22.26 -1.90 34.34
C LEU A 35 -21.30 -3.10 34.38
N ASP A 36 -21.80 -4.31 34.13
CA ASP A 36 -20.95 -5.50 34.08
C ASP A 36 -20.03 -5.50 32.86
N PHE A 37 -20.51 -4.93 31.75
CA PHE A 37 -19.65 -4.69 30.57
C PHE A 37 -18.50 -3.73 30.88
N LEU A 38 -18.75 -2.62 31.58
CA LEU A 38 -17.71 -1.70 32.03
C LEU A 38 -16.70 -2.38 32.96
N LYS A 39 -17.18 -3.15 33.95
CA LYS A 39 -16.32 -3.94 34.85
C LYS A 39 -15.49 -4.97 34.09
N ALA A 40 -15.99 -5.55 33.00
CA ALA A 40 -15.22 -6.47 32.16
C ALA A 40 -14.12 -5.73 31.39
N ILE A 41 -14.41 -4.52 30.90
CA ILE A 41 -13.39 -3.67 30.27
C ILE A 41 -12.29 -3.26 31.26
N GLU A 42 -12.66 -2.87 32.49
CA GLU A 42 -11.70 -2.51 33.55
C GLU A 42 -10.76 -3.65 33.95
N LYS A 43 -11.17 -4.91 33.69
CA LYS A 43 -10.36 -6.11 33.94
C LYS A 43 -9.47 -6.51 32.77
N LEU A 44 -9.54 -5.81 31.62
CA LEU A 44 -8.66 -6.09 30.49
C LEU A 44 -7.21 -5.76 30.87
N GLU A 45 -6.35 -6.75 30.73
CA GLU A 45 -4.91 -6.56 30.84
C GLU A 45 -4.38 -6.04 29.51
N VAL A 46 -3.72 -4.88 29.55
CA VAL A 46 -3.07 -4.27 28.40
C VAL A 46 -1.56 -4.45 28.55
N MET A 47 -0.93 -5.05 27.56
CA MET A 47 0.52 -5.13 27.49
C MET A 47 1.04 -3.96 26.67
N GLU A 48 1.79 -3.07 27.31
CA GLU A 48 2.45 -1.94 26.66
C GLU A 48 3.91 -2.32 26.38
N PHE A 49 4.31 -2.22 25.11
CA PHE A 49 5.70 -2.32 24.69
C PHE A 49 6.22 -0.92 24.42
N VAL A 50 7.10 -0.44 25.30
CA VAL A 50 7.81 0.82 25.09
C VAL A 50 9.18 0.48 24.50
N GLU A 51 9.44 0.95 23.30
CA GLU A 51 10.71 0.74 22.60
C GLU A 51 11.24 2.10 22.15
N ASP A 52 12.45 2.43 22.56
CA ASP A 52 13.09 3.71 22.24
C ASP A 52 13.54 3.77 20.78
N SER A 53 13.73 2.61 20.15
CA SER A 53 14.08 2.49 18.73
C SER A 53 12.82 2.24 17.89
N GLU A 54 12.47 3.21 17.05
CA GLU A 54 11.35 3.07 16.10
C GLU A 54 11.51 1.84 15.17
N GLY A 55 12.75 1.50 14.80
CA GLY A 55 13.05 0.30 14.00
C GLY A 55 12.76 -1.01 14.74
N ASP A 56 13.02 -1.07 16.04
CA ASP A 56 12.73 -2.26 16.84
C ASP A 56 11.24 -2.31 17.21
N ALA A 57 10.60 -1.16 17.44
CA ALA A 57 9.15 -1.06 17.58
C ALA A 57 8.41 -1.60 16.34
N ILE A 58 8.87 -1.28 15.13
CA ILE A 58 8.32 -1.82 13.88
C ILE A 58 8.48 -3.34 13.81
N ARG A 59 9.64 -3.89 14.23
CA ARG A 59 9.86 -5.34 14.25
C ARG A 59 8.92 -6.05 15.23
N ILE A 60 8.74 -5.49 16.43
CA ILE A 60 7.80 -6.01 17.43
C ILE A 60 6.39 -5.95 16.88
N PHE A 61 5.98 -4.82 16.29
CA PHE A 61 4.68 -4.64 15.66
C PHE A 61 4.41 -5.69 14.56
N GLN A 62 5.38 -5.94 13.69
CA GLN A 62 5.27 -6.98 12.65
C GLN A 62 5.07 -8.37 13.26
N THR A 63 5.85 -8.70 14.30
CA THR A 63 5.78 -10.02 14.97
C THR A 63 4.45 -10.23 15.70
N VAL A 64 3.93 -9.19 16.34
CA VAL A 64 2.64 -9.24 17.07
C VAL A 64 1.47 -9.31 16.10
N ASN A 65 1.51 -8.56 14.98
CA ASN A 65 0.45 -8.56 13.97
C ASN A 65 0.36 -9.85 13.15
N ASP A 66 1.39 -10.68 13.11
CA ASP A 66 1.31 -12.02 12.51
C ASP A 66 0.25 -12.93 13.19
N ARG A 67 -0.25 -12.53 14.37
CA ARG A 67 -1.33 -13.24 15.08
C ARG A 67 -2.73 -12.68 14.85
N GLY A 68 -2.85 -11.53 14.12
CA GLY A 68 -4.13 -10.85 13.79
C GLY A 68 -4.37 -10.80 12.28
N LYS A 69 -4.87 -9.65 11.78
CA LYS A 69 -4.90 -9.39 10.34
C LYS A 69 -3.47 -9.12 9.88
N ALA A 70 -2.90 -10.09 9.16
CA ALA A 70 -1.54 -9.98 8.65
C ALA A 70 -1.38 -8.70 7.81
N LEU A 71 -0.24 -8.01 7.99
CA LEU A 71 0.15 -6.89 7.13
C LEU A 71 0.30 -7.36 5.69
N SER A 72 -0.13 -6.54 4.74
CA SER A 72 0.18 -6.75 3.32
C SER A 72 1.70 -6.69 3.10
N ASN A 73 2.18 -7.26 2.00
CA ASN A 73 3.61 -7.16 1.71
C ASN A 73 4.03 -5.73 1.38
N THR A 74 3.13 -4.93 0.83
CA THR A 74 3.33 -3.49 0.63
C THR A 74 3.55 -2.76 1.97
N GLU A 75 2.76 -3.06 3.01
CA GLU A 75 2.95 -2.53 4.36
C GLU A 75 4.26 -3.02 5.00
N LYS A 76 4.63 -4.29 4.79
CA LYS A 76 5.91 -4.85 5.25
C LYS A 76 7.11 -4.17 4.58
N ILE A 77 7.01 -3.84 3.28
CA ILE A 77 8.05 -3.08 2.57
C ILE A 77 8.14 -1.66 3.11
N LYS A 78 7.02 -0.97 3.34
CA LYS A 78 7.02 0.34 4.01
C LYS A 78 7.82 0.29 5.31
N SER A 79 7.51 -0.68 6.16
CA SER A 79 8.19 -0.87 7.46
C SER A 79 9.68 -1.17 7.29
N LEU A 80 10.07 -1.97 6.29
CA LEU A 80 11.47 -2.25 5.96
C LEU A 80 12.22 -0.96 5.59
N LEU A 81 11.65 -0.13 4.72
CA LEU A 81 12.27 1.13 4.29
C LEU A 81 12.41 2.12 5.45
N ILE A 82 11.39 2.25 6.30
CA ILE A 82 11.44 3.08 7.53
C ILE A 82 12.54 2.56 8.47
N TYR A 83 12.64 1.24 8.67
CA TYR A 83 13.72 0.67 9.49
C TYR A 83 15.11 1.08 8.99
N PHE A 84 15.36 0.98 7.68
CA PHE A 84 16.66 1.35 7.13
C PHE A 84 16.91 2.87 7.16
N SER A 85 15.89 3.69 6.91
CA SER A 85 15.94 5.14 7.05
C SER A 85 16.29 5.56 8.48
N ASN A 86 15.60 4.98 9.45
CA ASN A 86 15.77 5.27 10.86
C ASN A 86 17.16 4.88 11.35
N LYS A 87 17.54 3.62 11.10
CA LYS A 87 18.79 3.04 11.63
C LYS A 87 20.06 3.57 10.98
N TYR A 88 20.03 3.91 9.68
CA TYR A 88 21.24 4.20 8.90
C TYR A 88 21.25 5.59 8.26
N LEU A 89 20.11 6.29 8.19
CA LEU A 89 20.00 7.61 7.57
C LEU A 89 19.42 8.67 8.53
N GLN A 90 19.44 8.41 9.85
CA GLN A 90 19.00 9.36 10.88
C GLN A 90 17.58 9.90 10.63
N LYS A 91 16.65 9.01 10.24
CA LYS A 91 15.23 9.34 9.96
C LYS A 91 14.99 10.26 8.74
N LYS A 92 16.02 10.52 7.93
CA LYS A 92 15.97 11.49 6.83
C LYS A 92 14.84 11.24 5.83
N TYR A 93 14.40 9.99 5.67
CA TYR A 93 13.39 9.59 4.69
C TYR A 93 12.06 9.16 5.30
N ASP A 94 11.91 9.16 6.62
CA ASP A 94 10.73 8.64 7.30
C ASP A 94 9.44 9.33 6.83
N ASP A 95 9.40 10.66 6.83
CA ASP A 95 8.25 11.43 6.37
C ASP A 95 7.95 11.16 4.89
N LYS A 96 8.98 11.18 4.04
CA LYS A 96 8.81 10.89 2.60
C LYS A 96 8.27 9.50 2.32
N ILE A 97 8.73 8.49 3.09
CA ILE A 97 8.22 7.13 2.98
C ILE A 97 6.75 7.08 3.43
N ASN A 98 6.44 7.72 4.55
CA ASN A 98 5.08 7.75 5.08
C ASN A 98 4.11 8.43 4.10
N ASP A 99 4.48 9.57 3.56
CA ASP A 99 3.67 10.33 2.60
C ASP A 99 3.46 9.54 1.30
N ALA A 100 4.54 8.98 0.72
CA ALA A 100 4.47 8.19 -0.50
C ALA A 100 3.57 6.96 -0.33
N PHE A 101 3.71 6.20 0.77
CA PHE A 101 2.86 5.03 0.99
C PHE A 101 1.41 5.40 1.32
N SER A 102 1.16 6.52 2.00
CA SER A 102 -0.21 7.01 2.19
C SER A 102 -0.87 7.32 0.85
N ASN A 103 -0.15 8.01 -0.03
CA ASN A 103 -0.61 8.32 -1.39
C ASN A 103 -0.81 7.04 -2.24
N ILE A 104 0.09 6.07 -2.14
CA ILE A 104 -0.02 4.77 -2.82
C ILE A 104 -1.30 4.02 -2.40
N PHE A 105 -1.65 4.00 -1.12
CA PHE A 105 -2.87 3.35 -0.67
C PHE A 105 -4.14 4.08 -1.15
N GLU A 106 -4.13 5.41 -1.16
CA GLU A 106 -5.22 6.20 -1.75
C GLU A 106 -5.35 5.96 -3.26
N LEU A 107 -4.24 5.96 -3.98
CA LEU A 107 -4.19 5.64 -5.41
C LEU A 107 -4.70 4.23 -5.70
N TYR A 108 -4.37 3.24 -4.86
CA TYR A 108 -4.89 1.89 -5.00
C TYR A 108 -6.41 1.85 -4.95
N ASP A 109 -7.03 2.54 -4.00
CA ASP A 109 -8.49 2.61 -3.88
C ASP A 109 -9.13 3.22 -5.13
N ASP A 110 -8.55 4.30 -5.65
CA ASP A 110 -9.00 4.95 -6.88
C ASP A 110 -8.85 4.04 -8.11
N ILE A 111 -7.72 3.34 -8.22
CA ILE A 111 -7.44 2.36 -9.28
C ILE A 111 -8.46 1.23 -9.24
N LYS A 112 -8.70 0.67 -8.06
CA LYS A 112 -9.65 -0.41 -7.84
C LYS A 112 -11.04 0.01 -8.29
N GLN A 113 -11.52 1.16 -7.82
CA GLN A 113 -12.82 1.70 -8.17
C GLN A 113 -12.94 2.00 -9.68
N ALA A 114 -11.92 2.63 -10.27
CA ALA A 114 -11.93 2.94 -11.70
C ALA A 114 -11.95 1.66 -12.55
N GLY A 115 -11.17 0.65 -12.20
CA GLY A 115 -11.14 -0.63 -12.88
C GLY A 115 -12.46 -1.40 -12.78
N GLU A 116 -13.11 -1.38 -11.61
CA GLU A 116 -14.44 -1.97 -11.40
C GLU A 116 -15.51 -1.27 -12.24
N ASN A 117 -15.51 0.06 -12.29
CA ASN A 117 -16.43 0.87 -13.10
C ASN A 117 -16.26 0.60 -14.60
N LEU A 118 -15.04 0.37 -15.05
CA LEU A 118 -14.71 -0.01 -16.44
C LEU A 118 -15.01 -1.49 -16.75
N ASN A 119 -15.56 -2.25 -15.82
CA ASN A 119 -15.82 -3.68 -15.96
C ASN A 119 -14.57 -4.54 -16.26
N ILE A 120 -13.38 -4.11 -15.82
CA ILE A 120 -12.14 -4.85 -16.02
C ILE A 120 -12.11 -6.02 -15.04
N THR A 121 -12.07 -7.25 -15.58
CA THR A 121 -12.13 -8.49 -14.79
C THR A 121 -11.03 -8.58 -13.73
N LEU A 122 -9.82 -8.12 -14.06
CA LEU A 122 -8.69 -8.10 -13.15
C LEU A 122 -9.02 -7.36 -11.84
N PHE A 123 -9.61 -6.15 -11.93
CA PHE A 123 -9.91 -5.32 -10.77
C PHE A 123 -11.18 -5.76 -10.01
N LYS A 124 -12.05 -6.54 -10.65
CA LYS A 124 -13.22 -7.15 -9.98
C LYS A 124 -12.84 -8.34 -9.10
N ASN A 125 -11.66 -8.91 -9.29
CA ASN A 125 -11.18 -9.99 -8.45
C ASN A 125 -11.00 -9.49 -7.01
N LYS A 126 -11.60 -10.20 -6.04
CA LYS A 126 -11.49 -9.88 -4.60
C LYS A 126 -10.07 -10.04 -4.05
N GLU A 127 -9.27 -10.90 -4.69
CA GLU A 127 -7.87 -11.13 -4.31
C GLU A 127 -6.92 -10.07 -4.87
N PHE A 128 -7.39 -9.24 -5.83
CA PHE A 128 -6.57 -8.16 -6.35
C PHE A 128 -6.44 -7.04 -5.31
N ASN A 129 -5.21 -6.78 -4.91
CA ASN A 129 -4.85 -5.79 -3.90
C ASN A 129 -3.60 -5.00 -4.33
N GLU A 130 -3.13 -4.12 -3.47
CA GLU A 130 -1.94 -3.27 -3.71
C GLU A 130 -0.67 -4.09 -3.98
N ASP A 131 -0.53 -5.29 -3.40
CA ASP A 131 0.61 -6.18 -3.64
C ASP A 131 0.71 -6.61 -5.12
N ASN A 132 -0.41 -6.71 -5.82
CA ASN A 132 -0.40 -7.02 -7.27
C ASN A 132 0.21 -5.86 -8.08
N ILE A 133 -0.12 -4.61 -7.75
CA ILE A 133 0.43 -3.45 -8.43
C ILE A 133 1.92 -3.27 -8.10
N MET A 134 2.29 -3.47 -6.83
CA MET A 134 3.68 -3.51 -6.40
C MET A 134 4.49 -4.58 -7.17
N ARG A 135 3.90 -5.75 -7.39
CA ARG A 135 4.50 -6.82 -8.21
C ARG A 135 4.72 -6.38 -9.65
N TYR A 136 3.75 -5.70 -10.26
CA TYR A 136 3.90 -5.15 -11.62
C TYR A 136 5.02 -4.10 -11.68
N HIS A 137 5.13 -3.23 -10.67
CA HIS A 137 6.23 -2.31 -10.54
C HIS A 137 7.57 -3.04 -10.47
N PHE A 138 7.69 -4.08 -9.63
CA PHE A 138 8.93 -4.84 -9.50
C PHE A 138 9.36 -5.45 -10.84
N ILE A 139 8.46 -6.10 -11.57
CA ILE A 139 8.73 -6.65 -12.91
C ILE A 139 9.21 -5.55 -13.87
N ALA A 140 8.62 -4.35 -13.81
CA ALA A 140 8.93 -3.25 -14.71
C ALA A 140 10.28 -2.55 -14.44
N TYR A 141 10.80 -2.64 -13.20
CA TYR A 141 11.95 -1.84 -12.78
C TYR A 141 13.17 -2.65 -12.35
N PHE A 142 13.01 -3.90 -11.91
CA PHE A 142 14.12 -4.66 -11.33
C PHE A 142 14.74 -5.67 -12.28
N ASN A 143 14.05 -6.11 -13.32
CA ASN A 143 14.55 -7.04 -14.35
C ASN A 143 15.22 -8.30 -13.77
N ASP A 144 14.73 -8.77 -12.62
CA ASP A 144 15.32 -9.88 -11.85
C ASP A 144 14.48 -11.16 -11.98
N ASN A 145 13.16 -11.04 -11.86
CA ASN A 145 12.24 -12.16 -11.91
C ASN A 145 10.96 -11.75 -12.66
N TYR A 146 10.51 -12.59 -13.60
CA TYR A 146 9.33 -12.32 -14.42
C TYR A 146 8.01 -12.71 -13.73
N ASP A 147 8.08 -13.53 -12.67
CA ASP A 147 6.92 -13.95 -11.89
C ASP A 147 7.20 -13.95 -10.38
N PRO A 148 7.58 -12.80 -9.79
CA PRO A 148 7.91 -12.73 -8.39
C PRO A 148 6.66 -12.85 -7.53
N THR A 149 6.75 -13.60 -6.43
CA THR A 149 5.74 -13.51 -5.37
C THR A 149 5.96 -12.23 -4.54
N PRO A 150 4.94 -11.69 -3.85
CA PRO A 150 5.13 -10.54 -2.96
C PRO A 150 6.17 -10.79 -1.85
N SER A 151 6.25 -12.01 -1.33
CA SER A 151 7.26 -12.39 -0.33
C SER A 151 8.68 -12.45 -0.93
N TYR A 152 8.83 -12.87 -2.19
CA TYR A 152 10.09 -12.80 -2.91
C TYR A 152 10.57 -11.35 -3.05
N ILE A 153 9.67 -10.44 -3.42
CA ILE A 153 9.99 -9.01 -3.55
C ILE A 153 10.48 -8.44 -2.22
N LEU A 154 9.76 -8.69 -1.13
CA LEU A 154 10.16 -8.25 0.21
C LEU A 154 11.56 -8.77 0.58
N LYS A 155 11.82 -10.06 0.31
CA LYS A 155 13.14 -10.66 0.56
C LYS A 155 14.23 -10.00 -0.28
N HIS A 156 14.01 -9.84 -1.58
CA HIS A 156 14.97 -9.20 -2.51
C HIS A 156 15.35 -7.78 -2.04
N LEU A 157 14.36 -6.94 -1.72
CA LEU A 157 14.61 -5.59 -1.21
C LEU A 157 15.40 -5.61 0.10
N LYS A 158 15.09 -6.53 1.00
CA LYS A 158 15.80 -6.70 2.26
C LYS A 158 17.25 -7.14 2.01
N ASP A 159 17.51 -8.06 1.09
CA ASP A 159 18.84 -8.57 0.77
C ASP A 159 19.70 -7.44 0.18
N VAL A 160 19.19 -6.65 -0.78
CA VAL A 160 19.88 -5.50 -1.37
C VAL A 160 20.24 -4.45 -0.31
N LEU A 161 19.29 -4.06 0.52
CA LEU A 161 19.52 -3.09 1.60
C LEU A 161 20.52 -3.62 2.64
N THR A 162 20.50 -4.92 2.92
CA THR A 162 21.44 -5.58 3.84
C THR A 162 22.85 -5.61 3.26
N GLU A 163 23.00 -5.86 1.96
CA GLU A 163 24.28 -5.78 1.27
C GLU A 163 24.90 -4.38 1.36
N PHE A 164 24.11 -3.33 1.06
CA PHE A 164 24.56 -1.94 1.21
C PHE A 164 24.97 -1.60 2.64
N ARG A 165 24.21 -2.08 3.63
CA ARG A 165 24.58 -1.94 5.04
C ARG A 165 25.90 -2.62 5.36
N THR A 166 26.09 -3.86 4.92
CA THR A 166 27.29 -4.66 5.22
C THR A 166 28.52 -4.03 4.60
N SER A 167 28.39 -3.45 3.41
CA SER A 167 29.47 -2.69 2.74
C SER A 167 29.60 -1.25 3.22
N GLN A 168 28.83 -0.83 4.24
CA GLN A 168 28.78 0.54 4.78
C GLN A 168 28.47 1.61 3.70
N ALA A 169 27.79 1.23 2.64
CA ALA A 169 27.44 2.10 1.52
C ALA A 169 26.09 2.83 1.80
N TYR A 170 26.08 3.69 2.81
CA TYR A 170 24.85 4.39 3.25
C TYR A 170 24.27 5.32 2.18
N ASP A 171 25.10 5.88 1.32
CA ASP A 171 24.69 6.66 0.16
C ASP A 171 23.87 5.81 -0.84
N LYS A 172 24.20 4.51 -0.98
CA LYS A 172 23.43 3.59 -1.80
C LYS A 172 22.09 3.25 -1.17
N ILE A 173 22.01 3.12 0.17
CA ILE A 173 20.74 2.95 0.89
C ILE A 173 19.85 4.16 0.62
N GLU A 174 20.37 5.36 0.77
CA GLU A 174 19.66 6.61 0.52
C GLU A 174 19.09 6.68 -0.91
N LYS A 175 19.94 6.47 -1.91
CA LYS A 175 19.56 6.47 -3.32
C LYS A 175 18.53 5.39 -3.64
N PHE A 176 18.68 4.20 -3.07
CA PHE A 176 17.76 3.10 -3.27
C PHE A 176 16.37 3.41 -2.72
N ILE A 177 16.28 3.86 -1.46
CA ILE A 177 15.01 4.23 -0.84
C ILE A 177 14.33 5.33 -1.64
N SER A 178 15.06 6.42 -1.95
CA SER A 178 14.51 7.54 -2.72
C SER A 178 13.98 7.12 -4.08
N ASN A 179 14.75 6.33 -4.82
CA ASN A 179 14.36 5.85 -6.14
C ASN A 179 13.17 4.87 -6.07
N TYR A 180 13.18 3.97 -5.08
CA TYR A 180 12.11 2.98 -4.92
C TYR A 180 10.77 3.65 -4.66
N ILE A 181 10.68 4.56 -3.68
CA ILE A 181 9.41 5.24 -3.35
C ILE A 181 8.94 6.10 -4.54
N GLN A 182 9.84 6.82 -5.20
CA GLN A 182 9.50 7.66 -6.34
C GLN A 182 8.96 6.85 -7.52
N THR A 183 9.63 5.76 -7.87
CA THR A 183 9.20 4.92 -9.01
C THR A 183 7.93 4.16 -8.70
N LEU A 184 7.74 3.71 -7.45
CA LEU A 184 6.52 3.02 -7.03
C LEU A 184 5.30 3.95 -7.09
N GLU A 185 5.41 5.15 -6.53
CA GLU A 185 4.35 6.16 -6.55
C GLU A 185 4.01 6.60 -7.98
N SER A 186 5.04 6.86 -8.81
CA SER A 186 4.86 7.13 -10.24
C SER A 186 4.14 6.01 -10.97
N PHE A 187 4.40 4.77 -10.63
CA PHE A 187 3.77 3.61 -11.25
C PHE A 187 2.27 3.54 -10.92
N PHE A 188 1.91 3.73 -9.64
CA PHE A 188 0.49 3.81 -9.24
C PHE A 188 -0.23 4.98 -9.91
N THR A 189 0.39 6.16 -9.92
CA THR A 189 -0.14 7.36 -10.58
C THR A 189 -0.39 7.11 -12.08
N SER A 190 0.56 6.47 -12.75
CA SER A 190 0.45 6.17 -14.18
C SER A 190 -0.64 5.15 -14.47
N LEU A 191 -0.81 4.13 -13.62
CA LEU A 191 -1.92 3.18 -13.77
C LEU A 191 -3.28 3.87 -13.60
N LYS A 192 -3.43 4.73 -12.58
CA LYS A 192 -4.64 5.54 -12.41
C LYS A 192 -4.91 6.41 -13.65
N LYS A 193 -3.88 7.06 -14.20
CA LYS A 193 -3.98 7.91 -15.41
C LYS A 193 -4.46 7.12 -16.62
N ILE A 194 -3.94 5.91 -16.84
CA ILE A 194 -4.38 5.00 -17.90
C ILE A 194 -5.87 4.68 -17.76
N LEU A 195 -6.30 4.27 -16.56
CA LEU A 195 -7.70 3.91 -16.32
C LEU A 195 -8.62 5.13 -16.45
N SER A 196 -8.18 6.31 -16.04
CA SER A 196 -8.93 7.56 -16.23
C SER A 196 -9.10 7.88 -17.73
N ARG A 197 -8.06 7.66 -18.56
CA ARG A 197 -8.18 7.80 -20.02
C ARG A 197 -9.16 6.81 -20.62
N ALA A 198 -9.28 5.60 -20.11
CA ALA A 198 -10.23 4.61 -20.61
C ALA A 198 -11.69 5.05 -20.46
N ASN A 199 -11.99 5.99 -19.56
CA ASN A 199 -13.34 6.58 -19.45
C ASN A 199 -13.66 7.60 -20.56
N THR A 200 -12.66 8.20 -21.20
CA THR A 200 -12.85 9.32 -22.13
C THR A 200 -12.32 9.04 -23.53
N ASN A 201 -11.51 8.00 -23.72
CA ASN A 201 -10.86 7.64 -24.96
C ASN A 201 -11.30 6.24 -25.42
N GLU A 202 -11.95 6.16 -26.57
CA GLU A 202 -12.50 4.93 -27.14
C GLU A 202 -11.46 3.82 -27.34
N LYS A 203 -10.23 4.19 -27.76
CA LYS A 203 -9.14 3.22 -27.96
C LYS A 203 -8.74 2.56 -26.64
N TYR A 204 -8.53 3.35 -25.59
CA TYR A 204 -8.21 2.84 -24.26
C TYR A 204 -9.37 2.01 -23.69
N PHE A 205 -10.62 2.47 -23.87
CA PHE A 205 -11.79 1.71 -23.48
C PHE A 205 -11.84 0.33 -24.14
N LYS A 206 -11.60 0.27 -25.46
CA LYS A 206 -11.56 -1.02 -26.18
C LYS A 206 -10.49 -1.95 -25.62
N ILE A 207 -9.28 -1.46 -25.37
CA ILE A 207 -8.16 -2.27 -24.89
C ILE A 207 -8.42 -2.82 -23.48
N PHE A 208 -8.84 -1.96 -22.57
CA PHE A 208 -8.95 -2.33 -21.15
C PHE A 208 -10.30 -2.97 -20.80
N SER A 209 -11.41 -2.44 -21.34
CA SER A 209 -12.76 -2.88 -20.94
C SER A 209 -13.33 -3.96 -21.87
N ILE A 210 -13.07 -3.90 -23.19
CA ILE A 210 -13.61 -4.87 -24.14
C ILE A 210 -12.65 -6.04 -24.33
N LEU A 211 -11.39 -5.77 -24.70
CA LEU A 211 -10.40 -6.81 -24.96
C LEU A 211 -9.78 -7.39 -23.69
N GLN A 212 -10.00 -6.73 -22.53
CA GLN A 212 -9.50 -7.20 -21.23
C GLN A 212 -7.98 -7.43 -21.25
N LEU A 213 -7.21 -6.34 -21.28
CA LEU A 213 -5.75 -6.42 -21.32
C LEU A 213 -5.23 -7.48 -20.32
N SER A 214 -4.40 -8.41 -20.81
CA SER A 214 -3.82 -9.46 -19.96
C SER A 214 -3.01 -8.87 -18.80
N ALA A 215 -3.14 -9.47 -17.62
CA ALA A 215 -2.40 -9.08 -16.42
C ALA A 215 -0.88 -8.99 -16.65
N THR A 216 -0.33 -9.85 -17.52
CA THR A 216 1.09 -9.91 -17.88
C THR A 216 1.59 -8.68 -18.64
N LEU A 217 0.69 -7.91 -19.25
CA LEU A 217 1.05 -6.72 -20.03
C LEU A 217 1.03 -5.43 -19.20
N TYR A 218 0.42 -5.43 -18.01
CA TYR A 218 0.37 -4.23 -17.15
C TYR A 218 1.76 -3.70 -16.77
N PRO A 219 2.76 -4.52 -16.41
CA PRO A 219 4.11 -4.01 -16.12
C PRO A 219 4.68 -3.15 -17.25
N LEU A 220 4.61 -3.66 -18.49
CA LEU A 220 5.07 -2.94 -19.68
C LEU A 220 4.22 -1.69 -19.98
N THR A 221 2.90 -1.85 -20.00
CA THR A 221 1.96 -0.78 -20.33
C THR A 221 2.10 0.41 -19.39
N VAL A 222 2.14 0.14 -18.09
CA VAL A 222 2.29 1.20 -17.09
C VAL A 222 3.69 1.82 -17.14
N LYS A 223 4.74 1.01 -17.38
CA LYS A 223 6.10 1.54 -17.58
C LYS A 223 6.19 2.49 -18.77
N LEU A 224 5.55 2.16 -19.89
CA LEU A 224 5.51 3.05 -21.07
C LEU A 224 4.80 4.36 -20.74
N GLU A 225 3.72 4.34 -19.95
CA GLU A 225 3.05 5.54 -19.48
C GLU A 225 3.95 6.40 -18.59
N THR A 226 4.71 5.79 -17.66
CA THR A 226 5.66 6.54 -16.81
C THR A 226 6.76 7.23 -17.62
N LEU A 227 7.00 6.79 -18.86
CA LEU A 227 7.99 7.35 -19.78
C LEU A 227 7.34 8.26 -20.85
N ASP A 228 6.02 8.53 -20.76
CA ASP A 228 5.23 9.23 -21.76
C ASP A 228 5.34 8.64 -23.19
N LYS A 229 5.61 7.33 -23.29
CA LYS A 229 5.78 6.58 -24.55
C LYS A 229 4.62 5.65 -24.88
N LEU A 230 3.56 5.62 -24.07
CA LEU A 230 2.46 4.70 -24.27
C LEU A 230 1.72 4.94 -25.59
N ASP A 231 1.40 6.21 -25.91
CA ASP A 231 0.67 6.57 -27.12
C ASP A 231 1.48 6.35 -28.40
N GLU A 232 2.81 6.47 -28.33
CA GLU A 232 3.70 6.23 -29.48
C GLU A 232 3.75 4.75 -29.87
N ASN A 233 3.69 3.85 -28.88
CA ASN A 233 3.83 2.41 -29.07
C ASN A 233 2.49 1.68 -29.29
N TYR A 234 1.36 2.33 -29.03
CA TYR A 234 0.01 1.83 -29.37
C TYR A 234 -0.50 2.34 -30.74
N LYS A 235 0.40 2.70 -31.64
CA LYS A 235 0.04 2.94 -33.06
C LYS A 235 -0.25 1.58 -33.71
N ILE A 236 -1.47 1.12 -33.57
CA ILE A 236 -2.08 0.07 -34.38
C ILE A 236 -3.12 0.73 -35.27
#